data_539079b007e074d43bf68555eaa4e171
#
_entry.id   539079b007e074d43bf68555eaa4e171
#
_cell.length_a   1.000
_cell.length_b   1.000
_cell.length_c   1.000
_cell.angle_alpha   90.00
_cell.angle_beta   90.00
_cell.angle_gamma   90.00
#
_symmetry.space_group_name_H-M   'P 1'
#
loop_
_entity.id
_entity.type
_entity.pdbx_description
1 polymer ?
#
loop_
_entity_poly.entity_id
_entity_poly.type
_entity_poly.pdbx_seq_one_letter_code
_entity_poly.pdbx_strand_id
1 'polypeptide(L)' 'MKLGTLLSAFACMTLSMGFATPAKAEDPIKIGVYMPLTGQNAFAGQLELEGIQLAHKITPTVLGRHVELVGVDNKSDKV' A
#
# COMPACT_ATOMS: atom_id res chain seq x y z
N MET A 1 29.87 45.23 -7.67
CA MET A 1 29.05 45.28 -8.88
C MET A 1 28.82 43.91 -9.50
N LYS A 2 29.86 43.22 -9.80
CA LYS A 2 29.74 41.87 -10.38
C LYS A 2 29.31 40.81 -9.37
N LEU A 3 29.51 41.05 -8.10
CA LEU A 3 29.10 40.19 -7.01
C LEU A 3 27.58 40.09 -6.86
N GLY A 4 26.86 41.18 -7.12
CA GLY A 4 25.42 41.16 -7.04
C GLY A 4 24.74 40.29 -8.08
N THR A 5 25.31 40.24 -9.28
CA THR A 5 24.78 39.41 -10.37
C THR A 5 25.03 37.92 -10.10
N LEU A 6 26.17 37.58 -9.51
CA LEU A 6 26.46 36.20 -9.13
C LEU A 6 25.57 35.70 -8.01
N LEU A 7 25.29 36.55 -7.04
CA LEU A 7 24.39 36.19 -5.92
C LEU A 7 22.96 35.96 -6.40
N SER A 8 22.52 36.76 -7.36
CA SER A 8 21.18 36.61 -7.94
C SER A 8 21.03 35.27 -8.68
N ALA A 9 22.01 34.87 -9.46
CA ALA A 9 22.01 33.59 -10.17
C ALA A 9 22.03 32.40 -9.20
N PHE A 10 22.75 32.53 -8.12
CA PHE A 10 22.80 31.48 -7.08
C PHE A 10 21.47 31.31 -6.38
N ALA A 11 20.79 32.42 -6.08
CA ALA A 11 19.48 32.37 -5.44
C ALA A 11 18.43 31.70 -6.32
N CYS A 12 18.49 31.87 -7.63
CA CYS A 12 17.58 31.18 -8.54
C CYS A 12 17.81 29.66 -8.56
N MET A 13 19.04 29.20 -8.44
CA MET A 13 19.32 27.77 -8.40
C MET A 13 18.80 27.11 -7.14
N THR A 14 18.87 27.79 -6.03
CA THR A 14 18.39 27.21 -4.75
C THR A 14 16.87 27.08 -4.73
N LEU A 15 16.15 27.97 -5.36
CA LEU A 15 14.71 27.91 -5.43
C LEU A 15 14.18 26.73 -6.25
N SER A 16 14.90 26.34 -7.30
CA SER A 16 14.45 25.22 -8.14
C SER A 16 14.56 23.86 -7.45
N MET A 17 15.33 23.75 -6.39
CA MET A 17 15.50 22.48 -5.67
C MET A 17 14.48 22.28 -4.55
N GLY A 18 13.72 23.30 -4.19
CA GLY A 18 12.78 23.25 -3.08
C GLY A 18 11.38 22.79 -3.43
N PHE A 19 11.11 22.46 -4.68
CA PHE A 19 9.74 22.18 -5.14
C PHE A 19 9.47 20.74 -5.51
N ALA A 20 10.26 19.80 -5.02
CA ALA A 20 9.89 18.40 -5.15
C ALA A 20 8.75 18.12 -4.17
N THR A 21 7.52 18.24 -4.61
CA THR A 21 6.38 17.80 -3.81
C THR A 21 6.38 16.27 -3.77
N PRO A 22 6.28 15.67 -2.59
CA PRO A 22 6.14 14.21 -2.51
C PRO A 22 4.89 13.79 -3.27
N ALA A 23 5.00 12.78 -4.10
CA ALA A 23 3.86 12.22 -4.77
C ALA A 23 2.85 11.75 -3.72
N LYS A 24 1.59 12.15 -3.88
CA LYS A 24 0.52 11.70 -2.99
C LYS A 24 0.33 10.20 -3.18
N ALA A 25 0.38 9.46 -2.10
CA ALA A 25 0.12 8.02 -2.14
C ALA A 25 -1.31 7.77 -2.62
N GLU A 26 -1.47 6.84 -3.54
CA GLU A 26 -2.80 6.41 -3.96
C GLU A 26 -3.46 5.59 -2.86
N ASP A 27 -4.79 5.59 -2.84
CA ASP A 27 -5.56 4.80 -1.91
C ASP A 27 -5.27 3.31 -2.10
N PRO A 28 -5.26 2.53 -1.02
CA PRO A 28 -5.04 1.09 -1.12
C PRO A 28 -6.18 0.39 -1.86
N ILE A 29 -5.83 -0.72 -2.51
CA ILE A 29 -6.81 -1.63 -3.08
C ILE A 29 -7.26 -2.57 -1.97
N LYS A 30 -8.53 -2.56 -1.64
CA LYS A 30 -9.07 -3.44 -0.62
C LYS A 30 -9.60 -4.72 -1.25
N ILE A 31 -9.11 -5.86 -0.78
CA ILE A 31 -9.56 -7.17 -1.24
C ILE A 31 -10.23 -7.86 -0.06
N GLY A 32 -11.51 -8.18 -0.22
CA GLY A 32 -12.26 -8.93 0.77
C GLY A 32 -11.90 -10.40 0.74
N VAL A 33 -11.64 -10.97 1.91
CA VAL A 33 -11.34 -12.38 2.09
C VAL A 33 -12.42 -12.96 3.01
N TYR A 34 -13.29 -13.78 2.44
CA TYR A 34 -14.44 -14.34 3.14
C TYR A 34 -14.30 -15.86 3.20
N MET A 35 -14.04 -16.37 4.40
CA MET A 35 -13.75 -17.79 4.58
C MET A 35 -14.04 -18.25 6.01
N PRO A 36 -14.15 -19.56 6.25
CA PRO A 36 -14.35 -20.06 7.59
C PRO A 36 -13.02 -20.02 8.37
N LEU A 37 -12.94 -19.16 9.38
CA LEU A 37 -11.79 -19.08 10.29
C LEU A 37 -12.09 -19.71 11.65
N THR A 38 -13.36 -19.92 11.96
CA THR A 38 -13.83 -20.63 13.13
C THR A 38 -14.89 -21.66 12.74
N GLY A 39 -15.24 -22.54 13.66
CA GLY A 39 -16.25 -23.55 13.42
C GLY A 39 -15.71 -24.80 12.75
N GLN A 40 -16.58 -25.54 12.13
CA GLN A 40 -16.34 -26.89 11.63
C GLN A 40 -15.28 -26.96 10.53
N ASN A 41 -15.18 -25.93 9.71
CA ASN A 41 -14.27 -25.87 8.57
C ASN A 41 -13.07 -24.94 8.81
N ALA A 42 -12.81 -24.59 10.06
CA ALA A 42 -11.77 -23.62 10.40
C ALA A 42 -10.37 -24.03 9.91
N PHE A 43 -10.06 -25.31 9.96
CA PHE A 43 -8.74 -25.79 9.53
C PHE A 43 -8.48 -25.48 8.07
N ALA A 44 -9.45 -25.77 7.20
CA ALA A 44 -9.32 -25.48 5.78
C ALA A 44 -9.22 -23.96 5.51
N GLY A 45 -10.06 -23.18 6.19
CA GLY A 45 -10.05 -21.73 6.06
C GLY A 45 -8.73 -21.10 6.49
N GLN A 46 -8.16 -21.60 7.57
CA GLN A 46 -6.87 -21.11 8.04
C GLN A 46 -5.74 -21.42 7.09
N LEU A 47 -5.73 -22.59 6.47
CA LEU A 47 -4.74 -22.93 5.43
C LEU A 47 -4.88 -22.01 4.20
N GLU A 48 -6.11 -21.76 3.79
CA GLU A 48 -6.37 -20.83 2.69
C GLU A 48 -5.89 -19.43 3.02
N LEU A 49 -6.15 -18.97 4.23
CA LEU A 49 -5.71 -17.65 4.67
C LEU A 49 -4.19 -17.54 4.67
N GLU A 50 -3.50 -18.56 5.13
CA GLU A 50 -2.02 -18.59 5.09
C GLU A 50 -1.50 -18.44 3.67
N GLY A 51 -2.12 -19.12 2.72
CA GLY A 51 -1.76 -18.99 1.30
C GLY A 51 -1.98 -17.58 0.77
N ILE A 52 -3.10 -16.97 1.12
CA ILE A 52 -3.42 -15.59 0.73
C ILE A 52 -2.44 -14.62 1.34
N GLN A 53 -2.12 -14.78 2.61
CA GLN A 53 -1.16 -13.92 3.30
C GLN A 53 0.24 -14.05 2.71
N LEU A 54 0.64 -15.25 2.32
CA LEU A 54 1.91 -15.47 1.66
C LEU A 54 1.97 -14.76 0.30
N ALA A 55 0.93 -14.89 -0.50
CA ALA A 55 0.85 -14.20 -1.78
C ALA A 55 0.91 -12.68 -1.60
N HIS A 56 0.21 -12.16 -0.60
CA HIS A 56 0.23 -10.73 -0.27
C HIS A 56 1.62 -10.27 0.16
N LYS A 57 2.33 -11.09 0.91
CA LYS A 57 3.68 -10.79 1.35
C LYS A 57 4.67 -10.73 0.17
N ILE A 58 4.49 -11.60 -0.81
CA ILE A 58 5.34 -11.65 -1.99
C ILE A 58 5.02 -10.48 -2.93
N THR A 59 3.73 -10.16 -3.10
CA THR A 59 3.27 -9.10 -4.00
C THR A 59 2.31 -8.18 -3.25
N PRO A 60 2.84 -7.27 -2.41
CA PRO A 60 2.00 -6.41 -1.57
C PRO A 60 1.37 -5.25 -2.33
N THR A 61 1.79 -5.01 -3.56
CA THR A 61 1.29 -3.88 -4.37
C THR A 61 0.83 -4.37 -5.73
N VAL A 62 -0.19 -3.72 -6.26
CA VAL A 62 -0.70 -3.95 -7.61
C VAL A 62 -0.89 -2.58 -8.26
N LEU A 63 -0.34 -2.41 -9.45
CA LEU A 63 -0.40 -1.14 -10.18
C LEU A 63 0.10 0.05 -9.37
N GLY A 64 1.15 -0.17 -8.56
CA GLY A 64 1.73 0.87 -7.71
C GLY A 64 0.93 1.18 -6.46
N ARG A 65 -0.15 0.44 -6.18
CA ARG A 65 -1.01 0.66 -5.02
C ARG A 65 -0.89 -0.50 -4.04
N HIS A 66 -0.85 -0.17 -2.76
CA HIS A 66 -0.87 -1.21 -1.73
C HIS A 66 -2.18 -2.00 -1.76
N VAL A 67 -2.05 -3.30 -1.58
CA VAL A 67 -3.20 -4.19 -1.39
C VAL A 67 -3.45 -4.36 0.10
N GLU A 68 -4.68 -4.14 0.52
CA GLU A 68 -5.13 -4.35 1.89
C GLU A 68 -6.10 -5.52 1.92
N LEU A 69 -5.81 -6.52 2.75
CA LEU A 69 -6.68 -7.67 2.92
C LEU A 69 -7.69 -7.39 4.03
N VAL A 70 -8.97 -7.55 3.72
CA VAL A 70 -10.05 -7.37 4.70
C VAL A 70 -10.69 -8.74 4.92
N GLY A 71 -10.36 -9.35 6.07
CA GLY A 71 -10.83 -10.68 6.40
C GLY A 71 -12.19 -10.67 7.08
N VAL A 72 -13.06 -11.59 6.68
CA VAL A 72 -14.35 -11.82 7.30
C VAL A 72 -14.51 -13.32 7.55
N ASP A 73 -14.75 -13.67 8.79
CA ASP A 73 -14.99 -15.06 9.20
C ASP A 73 -16.47 -15.39 8.99
N ASN A 74 -16.75 -16.38 8.15
CA ASN A 74 -18.12 -16.85 7.97
C ASN A 74 -18.56 -17.89 9.02
N LYS A 75 -17.67 -18.25 9.96
CA LYS A 75 -17.93 -19.15 11.09
C LYS A 75 -18.40 -20.54 10.68
N SER A 76 -18.07 -20.96 9.46
CA SER A 76 -18.54 -22.22 8.88
C SER A 76 -20.08 -22.28 8.76
N ASP A 77 -20.73 -21.12 8.75
CA ASP A 77 -22.18 -21.04 8.59
C ASP A 77 -22.58 -21.21 7.14
N LYS A 78 -23.73 -21.83 6.95
CA LYS A 78 -24.35 -21.88 5.63
C LYS A 78 -24.96 -20.52 5.30
N VAL A 79 -24.75 -20.13 4.11
CA VAL A 79 -25.35 -18.90 3.61
C VAL A 79 -26.83 -19.09 3.28
#